data_3dee849e1e96737c6fbbbd1fcfde8bff
#
_entry.id   3dee849e1e96737c6fbbbd1fcfde8bff
#
_cell.length_a   1.000
_cell.length_b   1.000
_cell.length_c   1.000
_cell.angle_alpha   90.00
_cell.angle_beta   90.00
_cell.angle_gamma   90.00
#
_symmetry.space_group_name_H-M   'P 1'
#
loop_
_entity.id
_entity.type
_entity.pdbx_description
1 polymer ?
#
loop_
_entity_poly.entity_id
_entity_poly.type
_entity_poly.pdbx_seq_one_letter_code
_entity_poly.pdbx_strand_id
1 'polypeptide(L)'
;MTEFTLHISGMHCASCVGKVEAALANVDGIDQVAVNLAAETARISLDAPATLTDAEKALSQAGYPARTQEAQLQLEGLTCAGCVRRAEQALQAVEGVLSAQVNLASQQARVTLLDGTDSDEILRALRKAGYPGQWLDDARPAADSGPNLPSERRWLIGAALLTAPMLLAMIPAL
;
A
#
# COMPACT_ATOMS: atom_id res chain seq x y z
N MET A 1 3.36 -8.87 -17.47
CA MET A 1 3.85 -9.42 -16.17
C MET A 1 4.11 -8.27 -15.22
N THR A 2 3.35 -8.14 -14.17
CA THR A 2 3.55 -7.10 -13.13
C THR A 2 3.80 -7.81 -11.80
N GLU A 3 4.90 -7.44 -11.11
CA GLU A 3 5.23 -8.04 -9.82
C GLU A 3 4.59 -7.25 -8.68
N PHE A 4 4.00 -7.97 -7.72
CA PHE A 4 3.42 -7.42 -6.51
C PHE A 4 3.93 -8.13 -5.27
N THR A 5 4.02 -7.39 -4.18
CA THR A 5 4.33 -7.93 -2.87
C THR A 5 3.11 -7.78 -1.97
N LEU A 6 2.56 -8.90 -1.54
CA LEU A 6 1.43 -8.94 -0.60
C LEU A 6 1.94 -9.21 0.81
N HIS A 7 1.51 -8.42 1.76
CA HIS A 7 1.72 -8.70 3.19
C HIS A 7 0.62 -9.63 3.68
N ILE A 8 0.99 -10.77 4.26
CA ILE A 8 0.07 -11.84 4.64
C ILE A 8 0.06 -12.00 6.16
N SER A 9 -1.12 -12.12 6.72
CA SER A 9 -1.29 -12.32 8.15
C SER A 9 -1.37 -13.80 8.50
N GLY A 10 -0.79 -14.18 9.68
CA GLY A 10 -0.99 -15.50 10.28
C GLY A 10 -0.04 -16.61 9.80
N MET A 11 1.04 -16.29 9.10
CA MET A 11 2.07 -17.28 8.75
C MET A 11 3.03 -17.48 9.91
N HIS A 12 3.07 -18.69 10.50
CA HIS A 12 3.93 -18.98 11.65
C HIS A 12 4.87 -20.18 11.44
N CYS A 13 4.76 -20.90 10.33
CA CYS A 13 5.51 -22.13 10.08
C CYS A 13 5.69 -22.43 8.59
N ALA A 14 6.64 -23.32 8.27
CA ALA A 14 6.93 -23.71 6.89
C ALA A 14 5.73 -24.37 6.19
N SER A 15 4.84 -25.06 6.92
CA SER A 15 3.63 -25.64 6.32
C SER A 15 2.61 -24.57 5.92
N CYS A 16 2.63 -23.40 6.57
CA CYS A 16 1.80 -22.25 6.18
C CYS A 16 2.26 -21.69 4.84
N VAL A 17 3.58 -21.62 4.62
CA VAL A 17 4.17 -21.18 3.34
C VAL A 17 3.64 -22.03 2.19
N GLY A 18 3.72 -23.36 2.29
CA GLY A 18 3.23 -24.25 1.25
C GLY A 18 1.71 -24.12 0.95
N LYS A 19 0.91 -23.81 1.97
CA LYS A 19 -0.52 -23.55 1.78
C LYS A 19 -0.79 -22.23 1.05
N VAL A 20 -0.06 -21.19 1.41
CA VAL A 20 -0.14 -19.88 0.76
C VAL A 20 0.32 -19.98 -0.70
N GLU A 21 1.45 -20.65 -0.96
CA GLU A 21 1.93 -20.89 -2.32
C GLU A 21 0.92 -21.68 -3.14
N ALA A 22 0.35 -22.76 -2.60
CA ALA A 22 -0.67 -23.55 -3.28
C ALA A 22 -1.95 -22.75 -3.55
N ALA A 23 -2.38 -21.91 -2.61
CA ALA A 23 -3.56 -21.08 -2.80
C ALA A 23 -3.39 -20.07 -3.93
N LEU A 24 -2.22 -19.39 -3.98
CA LEU A 24 -1.91 -18.42 -5.02
C LEU A 24 -1.66 -19.08 -6.39
N ALA A 25 -0.97 -20.22 -6.42
CA ALA A 25 -0.70 -20.95 -7.65
C ALA A 25 -1.97 -21.54 -8.32
N ASN A 26 -3.08 -21.67 -7.57
CA ASN A 26 -4.35 -22.10 -8.12
C ASN A 26 -5.17 -20.97 -8.75
N VAL A 27 -4.70 -19.72 -8.69
CA VAL A 27 -5.35 -18.58 -9.35
C VAL A 27 -4.84 -18.48 -10.79
N ASP A 28 -5.76 -18.58 -11.74
CA ASP A 28 -5.41 -18.45 -13.17
C ASP A 28 -4.79 -17.07 -13.45
N GLY A 29 -3.58 -17.06 -14.01
CA GLY A 29 -2.85 -15.83 -14.34
C GLY A 29 -1.86 -15.39 -13.24
N ILE A 30 -1.60 -16.23 -12.24
CA ILE A 30 -0.45 -16.07 -11.35
C ILE A 30 0.64 -17.06 -11.77
N ASP A 31 1.74 -16.54 -12.31
CA ASP A 31 2.81 -17.37 -12.86
C ASP A 31 3.91 -17.73 -11.87
N GLN A 32 4.27 -16.80 -11.00
CA GLN A 32 5.33 -17.00 -10.02
C GLN A 32 4.87 -16.57 -8.64
N VAL A 33 5.12 -17.44 -7.67
CA VAL A 33 4.83 -17.19 -6.25
C VAL A 33 6.10 -17.47 -5.45
N ALA A 34 6.53 -16.49 -4.66
CA ALA A 34 7.64 -16.63 -3.73
C ALA A 34 7.22 -16.11 -2.36
N VAL A 35 7.11 -16.99 -1.38
CA VAL A 35 6.68 -16.65 -0.03
C VAL A 35 7.88 -16.52 0.89
N ASN A 36 7.93 -15.41 1.63
CA ASN A 36 8.92 -15.16 2.68
C ASN A 36 8.25 -15.19 4.05
N LEU A 37 8.51 -16.24 4.80
CA LEU A 37 7.95 -16.43 6.14
C LEU A 37 8.44 -15.39 7.15
N ALA A 38 9.71 -15.00 7.08
CA ALA A 38 10.30 -14.07 8.05
C ALA A 38 9.76 -12.63 7.87
N ALA A 39 9.48 -12.23 6.62
CA ALA A 39 8.89 -10.93 6.30
C ALA A 39 7.35 -10.97 6.27
N GLU A 40 6.73 -12.14 6.39
CA GLU A 40 5.29 -12.35 6.21
C GLU A 40 4.78 -11.80 4.88
N THR A 41 5.52 -12.01 3.81
CA THR A 41 5.19 -11.51 2.47
C THR A 41 5.12 -12.62 1.44
N ALA A 42 4.26 -12.44 0.44
CA ALA A 42 4.28 -13.21 -0.81
C ALA A 42 4.53 -12.28 -1.98
N ARG A 43 5.54 -12.59 -2.78
CA ARG A 43 5.78 -11.94 -4.07
C ARG A 43 5.11 -12.78 -5.14
N ILE A 44 4.29 -12.13 -5.95
CA ILE A 44 3.54 -12.76 -7.04
C ILE A 44 3.78 -12.02 -8.34
N SER A 45 3.75 -12.76 -9.45
CA SER A 45 3.74 -12.20 -10.80
C SER A 45 2.36 -12.40 -11.39
N LEU A 46 1.68 -11.30 -11.73
CA LEU A 46 0.35 -11.31 -12.31
C LEU A 46 0.41 -11.10 -13.82
N ASP A 47 -0.31 -11.95 -14.52
CA ASP A 47 -0.68 -11.76 -15.93
C ASP A 47 -2.21 -11.72 -16.06
N ALA A 48 -2.70 -10.93 -17.00
CA ALA A 48 -4.14 -10.89 -17.27
C ALA A 48 -4.68 -12.29 -17.63
N PRO A 49 -5.84 -12.72 -17.12
CA PRO A 49 -6.88 -11.88 -16.51
C PRO A 49 -6.83 -11.74 -14.97
N ALA A 50 -5.83 -12.30 -14.28
CA ALA A 50 -5.77 -12.29 -12.82
C ALA A 50 -5.64 -10.87 -12.25
N THR A 51 -6.27 -10.65 -11.11
CA THR A 51 -6.24 -9.39 -10.36
C THR A 51 -5.73 -9.61 -8.93
N LEU A 52 -5.23 -8.55 -8.29
CA LEU A 52 -4.87 -8.59 -6.87
C LEU A 52 -6.05 -8.97 -5.97
N THR A 53 -7.27 -8.64 -6.39
CA THR A 53 -8.50 -9.03 -5.68
C THR A 53 -8.72 -10.55 -5.72
N ASP A 54 -8.39 -11.22 -6.83
CA ASP A 54 -8.50 -12.68 -6.93
C ASP A 54 -7.44 -13.37 -6.05
N ALA A 55 -6.22 -12.84 -6.04
CA ALA A 55 -5.16 -13.31 -5.17
C ALA A 55 -5.53 -13.17 -3.67
N GLU A 56 -6.07 -12.00 -3.26
CA GLU A 56 -6.54 -11.76 -1.89
C GLU A 56 -7.66 -12.75 -1.52
N LYS A 57 -8.61 -12.95 -2.40
CA LYS A 57 -9.73 -13.86 -2.18
C LYS A 57 -9.26 -15.31 -2.00
N ALA A 58 -8.30 -15.77 -2.78
CA ALA A 58 -7.70 -17.09 -2.63
C ALA A 58 -6.98 -17.24 -1.30
N LEU A 59 -6.20 -16.22 -0.90
CA LEU A 59 -5.51 -16.17 0.39
C LEU A 59 -6.49 -16.20 1.57
N SER A 60 -7.55 -15.39 1.50
CA SER A 60 -8.59 -15.32 2.53
C SER A 60 -9.31 -16.67 2.70
N GLN A 61 -9.63 -17.35 1.60
CA GLN A 61 -10.23 -18.70 1.62
C GLN A 61 -9.30 -19.75 2.19
N ALA A 62 -7.99 -19.61 1.99
CA ALA A 62 -7.00 -20.50 2.57
C ALA A 62 -6.72 -20.22 4.08
N GLY A 63 -7.32 -19.17 4.63
CA GLY A 63 -7.15 -18.77 6.04
C GLY A 63 -5.92 -17.91 6.31
N TYR A 64 -5.33 -17.34 5.27
CA TYR A 64 -4.15 -16.46 5.33
C TYR A 64 -4.44 -15.13 4.63
N PRO A 65 -5.34 -14.27 5.16
CA PRO A 65 -5.74 -13.06 4.49
C PRO A 65 -4.55 -12.12 4.29
N ALA A 66 -4.53 -11.44 3.15
CA ALA A 66 -3.62 -10.32 2.93
C ALA A 66 -3.92 -9.19 3.92
N ARG A 67 -2.89 -8.47 4.34
CA ARG A 67 -3.08 -7.28 5.19
C ARG A 67 -3.76 -6.20 4.39
N THR A 68 -4.82 -5.66 4.97
CA THR A 68 -5.60 -4.57 4.40
C THR A 68 -5.60 -3.38 5.34
N GLN A 69 -5.73 -2.21 4.78
CA GLN A 69 -5.90 -0.98 5.53
C GLN A 69 -7.12 -0.22 5.02
N GLU A 70 -7.82 0.44 5.93
CA GLU A 70 -8.89 1.35 5.57
C GLU A 70 -8.37 2.78 5.54
N ALA A 71 -8.75 3.50 4.49
CA ALA A 71 -8.39 4.90 4.34
C ALA A 71 -9.61 5.73 3.95
N GLN A 72 -9.57 7.01 4.29
CA GLN A 72 -10.64 7.95 3.98
C GLN A 72 -10.10 9.13 3.18
N LEU A 73 -10.87 9.51 2.17
CA LEU A 73 -10.58 10.67 1.33
C LEU A 73 -11.73 11.65 1.40
N GLN A 74 -11.42 12.94 1.45
CA GLN A 74 -12.37 14.00 1.16
C GLN A 74 -12.34 14.24 -0.33
N LEU A 75 -13.50 14.17 -0.99
CA LEU A 75 -13.65 14.39 -2.43
C LEU A 75 -14.29 15.75 -2.70
N GLU A 76 -14.02 16.32 -3.87
CA GLU A 76 -14.62 17.55 -4.31
C GLU A 76 -15.42 17.32 -5.61
N GLY A 77 -16.48 18.13 -5.81
CA GLY A 77 -17.26 18.13 -7.06
C GLY A 77 -18.30 17.02 -7.19
N LEU A 78 -18.61 16.29 -6.11
CA LEU A 78 -19.70 15.31 -6.11
C LEU A 78 -21.04 16.03 -6.01
N THR A 79 -21.85 15.98 -7.06
CA THR A 79 -23.15 16.67 -7.11
C THR A 79 -24.34 15.74 -7.31
N CYS A 80 -24.11 14.48 -7.68
CA CYS A 80 -25.17 13.54 -8.03
C CYS A 80 -24.74 12.08 -7.83
N ALA A 81 -25.71 11.17 -7.80
CA ALA A 81 -25.46 9.73 -7.68
C ALA A 81 -24.60 9.17 -8.85
N GLY A 82 -24.70 9.77 -10.03
CA GLY A 82 -23.84 9.41 -11.16
C GLY A 82 -22.37 9.75 -10.93
N CYS A 83 -22.11 10.87 -10.21
CA CYS A 83 -20.76 11.27 -9.81
C CYS A 83 -20.17 10.28 -8.81
N VAL A 84 -20.97 9.86 -7.81
CA VAL A 84 -20.58 8.84 -6.83
C VAL A 84 -20.12 7.57 -7.54
N ARG A 85 -20.94 7.04 -8.43
CA ARG A 85 -20.63 5.81 -9.18
C ARG A 85 -19.35 5.91 -9.99
N ARG A 86 -19.11 7.07 -10.64
CA ARG A 86 -17.86 7.29 -11.41
C ARG A 86 -16.64 7.37 -10.53
N ALA A 87 -16.76 8.02 -9.36
CA ALA A 87 -15.67 8.09 -8.38
C ALA A 87 -15.35 6.70 -7.80
N GLU A 88 -16.37 5.92 -7.46
CA GLU A 88 -16.20 4.52 -7.00
C GLU A 88 -15.53 3.65 -8.07
N GLN A 89 -15.97 3.74 -9.33
CA GLN A 89 -15.36 3.00 -10.44
C GLN A 89 -13.90 3.41 -10.66
N ALA A 90 -13.58 4.70 -10.57
CA ALA A 90 -12.21 5.18 -10.71
C ALA A 90 -11.30 4.67 -9.59
N LEU A 91 -11.81 4.60 -8.35
CA LEU A 91 -11.10 4.04 -7.21
C LEU A 91 -10.89 2.54 -7.36
N GLN A 92 -11.94 1.80 -7.74
CA GLN A 92 -11.89 0.34 -7.92
C GLN A 92 -11.03 -0.10 -9.12
N ALA A 93 -10.74 0.81 -10.05
CA ALA A 93 -9.84 0.55 -11.18
C ALA A 93 -8.35 0.64 -10.80
N VAL A 94 -8.04 1.13 -9.60
CA VAL A 94 -6.65 1.19 -9.10
C VAL A 94 -6.27 -0.16 -8.51
N GLU A 95 -5.14 -0.71 -8.93
CA GLU A 95 -4.64 -1.96 -8.39
C GLU A 95 -4.37 -1.85 -6.89
N GLY A 96 -4.78 -2.87 -6.15
CA GLY A 96 -4.69 -2.90 -4.68
C GLY A 96 -5.89 -2.31 -3.96
N VAL A 97 -6.84 -1.69 -4.65
CA VAL A 97 -8.12 -1.27 -4.07
C VAL A 97 -9.10 -2.43 -4.09
N LEU A 98 -9.45 -2.94 -2.91
CA LEU A 98 -10.40 -4.05 -2.76
C LEU A 98 -11.86 -3.58 -2.76
N SER A 99 -12.13 -2.44 -2.12
CA SER A 99 -13.46 -1.83 -2.11
C SER A 99 -13.39 -0.32 -1.99
N ALA A 100 -14.37 0.37 -2.56
CA ALA A 100 -14.52 1.80 -2.44
C ALA A 100 -16.01 2.13 -2.25
N GLN A 101 -16.31 2.96 -1.28
CA GLN A 101 -17.65 3.45 -0.98
C GLN A 101 -17.60 4.97 -0.87
N VAL A 102 -18.43 5.65 -1.63
CA VAL A 102 -18.49 7.11 -1.68
C VAL A 102 -19.81 7.61 -1.11
N ASN A 103 -19.72 8.51 -0.14
CA ASN A 103 -20.89 9.16 0.45
C ASN A 103 -21.05 10.56 -0.14
N LEU A 104 -22.18 10.79 -0.83
CA LEU A 104 -22.50 12.06 -1.46
C LEU A 104 -22.70 13.19 -0.44
N ALA A 105 -23.33 12.89 0.69
CA ALA A 105 -23.70 13.91 1.67
C ALA A 105 -22.49 14.47 2.42
N SER A 106 -21.54 13.62 2.78
CA SER A 106 -20.28 14.03 3.43
C SER A 106 -19.17 14.34 2.42
N GLN A 107 -19.36 14.02 1.14
CA GLN A 107 -18.34 14.07 0.09
C GLN A 107 -17.07 13.30 0.45
N GLN A 108 -17.23 12.17 1.13
CA GLN A 108 -16.13 11.33 1.58
C GLN A 108 -16.17 9.97 0.88
N ALA A 109 -14.97 9.46 0.57
CA ALA A 109 -14.78 8.09 0.14
C ALA A 109 -14.08 7.29 1.23
N ARG A 110 -14.61 6.10 1.54
CA ARG A 110 -13.92 5.07 2.32
C ARG A 110 -13.41 4.01 1.36
N VAL A 111 -12.13 3.72 1.45
CA VAL A 111 -11.47 2.73 0.59
C VAL A 111 -10.78 1.69 1.45
N THR A 112 -10.91 0.42 1.06
CA THR A 112 -10.15 -0.69 1.63
C THR A 112 -9.07 -1.07 0.64
N LEU A 113 -7.83 -1.03 1.07
CA LEU A 113 -6.63 -1.20 0.25
C LEU A 113 -5.82 -2.39 0.74
N LEU A 114 -5.12 -3.04 -0.16
CA LEU A 114 -4.01 -3.90 0.21
C LEU A 114 -2.85 -3.06 0.76
N ASP A 115 -2.17 -3.59 1.76
CA ASP A 115 -0.97 -2.94 2.32
C ASP A 115 0.12 -2.82 1.25
N GLY A 116 0.71 -1.63 1.11
CA GLY A 116 1.67 -1.31 0.05
C GLY A 116 1.06 -0.72 -1.23
N THR A 117 -0.26 -0.48 -1.29
CA THR A 117 -0.89 0.21 -2.43
C THR A 117 -0.41 1.67 -2.54
N ASP A 118 -0.07 2.11 -3.76
CA ASP A 118 0.40 3.48 -4.01
C ASP A 118 -0.72 4.52 -3.81
N SER A 119 -0.60 5.28 -2.72
CA SER A 119 -1.53 6.35 -2.37
C SER A 119 -1.64 7.45 -3.43
N ASP A 120 -0.55 7.71 -4.16
CA ASP A 120 -0.53 8.76 -5.18
C ASP A 120 -1.26 8.32 -6.45
N GLU A 121 -1.29 7.02 -6.74
CA GLU A 121 -2.04 6.48 -7.86
C GLU A 121 -3.55 6.64 -7.66
N ILE A 122 -4.03 6.44 -6.45
CA ILE A 122 -5.44 6.66 -6.07
C ILE A 122 -5.84 8.12 -6.31
N LEU A 123 -5.01 9.07 -5.86
CA LEU A 123 -5.29 10.50 -6.09
C LEU A 123 -5.20 10.88 -7.58
N ARG A 124 -4.31 10.24 -8.34
CA ARG A 124 -4.21 10.42 -9.80
C ARG A 124 -5.46 9.91 -10.51
N ALA A 125 -5.95 8.73 -10.15
CA ALA A 125 -7.17 8.14 -10.71
C ALA A 125 -8.39 9.02 -10.46
N LEU A 126 -8.57 9.53 -9.25
CA LEU A 126 -9.65 10.45 -8.89
C LEU A 126 -9.56 11.77 -9.68
N ARG A 127 -8.38 12.37 -9.79
CA ARG A 127 -8.17 13.59 -10.59
C ARG A 127 -8.51 13.37 -12.07
N LYS A 128 -8.11 12.23 -12.64
CA LYS A 128 -8.42 11.85 -14.01
C LYS A 128 -9.92 11.66 -14.23
N ALA A 129 -10.65 11.17 -13.22
CA ALA A 129 -12.10 11.02 -13.24
C ALA A 129 -12.85 12.36 -13.05
N GLY A 130 -12.15 13.45 -12.70
CA GLY A 130 -12.72 14.79 -12.48
C GLY A 130 -13.18 15.03 -11.04
N TYR A 131 -12.78 14.20 -10.09
CA TYR A 131 -13.14 14.30 -8.67
C TYR A 131 -11.87 14.38 -7.83
N PRO A 132 -11.18 15.53 -7.77
CA PRO A 132 -9.98 15.66 -6.96
C PRO A 132 -10.30 15.37 -5.49
N GLY A 133 -9.40 14.68 -4.83
CA GLY A 133 -9.54 14.30 -3.44
C GLY A 133 -8.27 14.53 -2.64
N GLN A 134 -8.42 14.55 -1.32
CA GLN A 134 -7.35 14.65 -0.35
C GLN A 134 -7.53 13.58 0.71
N TRP A 135 -6.43 13.01 1.19
CA TRP A 135 -6.47 12.11 2.34
C TRP A 135 -6.90 12.87 3.59
N LEU A 136 -7.79 12.28 4.37
CA LEU A 136 -8.05 12.77 5.72
C LEU A 136 -6.85 12.36 6.59
N ASP A 137 -6.25 13.31 7.31
CA ASP A 137 -4.95 13.20 7.97
C ASP A 137 -4.77 11.96 8.88
N ASP A 138 -5.86 11.49 9.50
CA ASP A 138 -5.83 10.30 10.37
C ASP A 138 -5.99 8.96 9.60
N ALA A 139 -6.22 9.00 8.31
CA ALA A 139 -6.57 7.83 7.50
C ALA A 139 -5.74 7.71 6.21
N ARG A 140 -4.58 8.39 6.16
CA ARG A 140 -3.65 8.19 5.04
C ARG A 140 -3.08 6.77 5.13
N PRO A 141 -3.15 5.98 4.06
CA PRO A 141 -2.50 4.68 4.03
C PRO A 141 -1.04 4.84 4.45
N ALA A 142 -0.58 3.97 5.32
CA ALA A 142 0.85 3.89 5.59
C ALA A 142 1.52 3.50 4.26
N ALA A 143 1.94 4.53 3.50
CA ALA A 143 2.85 4.28 2.41
C ALA A 143 4.00 3.49 3.01
N ASP A 144 4.50 2.50 2.28
CA ASP A 144 5.76 1.84 2.62
C ASP A 144 6.80 2.96 2.78
N SER A 145 6.89 3.46 4.01
CA SER A 145 7.82 4.50 4.40
C SER A 145 9.15 3.77 4.50
N GLY A 146 9.69 3.47 3.33
CA GLY A 146 11.12 3.31 3.24
C GLY A 146 11.74 4.49 3.99
N PRO A 147 12.84 4.30 4.71
CA PRO A 147 13.35 5.25 5.69
C PRO A 147 13.31 6.67 5.12
N ASN A 148 12.50 7.53 5.73
CA ASN A 148 12.32 8.94 5.34
C ASN A 148 13.63 9.68 5.61
N LEU A 149 14.59 9.48 4.72
CA LEU A 149 15.96 10.01 4.77
C LEU A 149 16.09 11.56 4.72
N PRO A 150 15.09 12.38 4.36
CA PRO A 150 15.34 13.84 4.35
C PRO A 150 15.39 14.48 5.72
N SER A 151 14.68 13.99 6.74
CA SER A 151 14.70 14.62 8.08
C SER A 151 15.87 14.16 8.92
N GLU A 152 16.28 12.90 8.81
CA GLU A 152 17.43 12.37 9.56
C GLU A 152 18.77 12.94 9.09
N ARG A 153 18.92 13.20 7.78
CA ARG A 153 20.12 13.87 7.26
C ARG A 153 20.35 15.25 7.87
N ARG A 154 19.28 16.01 8.11
CA ARG A 154 19.38 17.34 8.72
C ARG A 154 19.83 17.25 10.18
N TRP A 155 19.35 16.23 10.91
CA TRP A 155 19.76 15.95 12.28
C TRP A 155 21.19 15.44 12.35
N LEU A 156 21.61 14.55 11.45
CA LEU A 156 22.98 14.03 11.36
C LEU A 156 23.98 15.12 10.99
N ILE A 157 23.62 16.02 10.07
CA ILE A 157 24.45 17.17 9.70
C ILE A 157 24.54 18.15 10.88
N GLY A 158 23.44 18.40 11.59
CA GLY A 158 23.41 19.23 12.80
C GLY A 158 24.28 18.66 13.92
N ALA A 159 24.17 17.37 14.16
CA ALA A 159 25.00 16.68 15.17
C ALA A 159 26.48 16.66 14.78
N ALA A 160 26.79 16.39 13.50
CA ALA A 160 28.18 16.42 13.01
C ALA A 160 28.81 17.83 13.12
N LEU A 161 28.02 18.87 12.84
CA LEU A 161 28.51 20.29 12.95
C LEU A 161 28.75 20.69 14.39
N LEU A 162 27.99 20.13 15.34
CA LEU A 162 28.14 20.41 16.76
C LEU A 162 29.32 19.66 17.40
N THR A 163 29.66 18.49 16.88
CA THR A 163 30.76 17.67 17.40
C THR A 163 32.08 17.91 16.73
N ALA A 164 32.12 18.49 15.52
CA ALA A 164 33.32 18.78 14.76
C ALA A 164 34.31 19.69 15.53
N PRO A 165 33.91 20.81 16.20
CA PRO A 165 34.84 21.66 16.93
C PRO A 165 35.44 20.98 18.17
N MET A 166 34.72 20.04 18.79
CA MET A 166 35.24 19.28 19.94
C MET A 166 36.35 18.30 19.52
N LEU A 167 36.19 17.66 18.34
CA LEU A 167 37.22 16.78 17.77
C LEU A 167 38.49 17.55 17.33
N LEU A 168 38.32 18.76 16.77
CA LEU A 168 39.44 19.60 16.39
C LEU A 168 40.24 20.11 17.61
N ALA A 169 39.58 20.36 18.74
CA ALA A 169 40.23 20.78 19.97
C ALA A 169 41.01 19.66 20.69
N MET A 170 40.76 18.39 20.33
CA MET A 170 41.42 17.24 20.94
C MET A 170 42.61 16.69 20.13
N ILE A 171 42.93 17.28 18.97
CA ILE A 171 44.17 16.97 18.24
C ILE A 171 45.28 17.83 18.85
N PRO A 172 46.13 17.27 19.73
CA PRO A 172 47.28 18.02 20.21
C PRO A 172 48.20 18.22 19.02
N ALA A 173 48.66 19.45 18.85
CA ALA A 173 49.65 19.82 17.86
C ALA A 173 50.87 18.88 18.03
N LEU A 174 51.17 18.14 17.00
CA LEU A 174 52.43 17.42 16.80
C LEU A 174 53.31 18.28 15.91
#